data_b97b4752deffa36fc323bab437fdcfed
#
_entry.id   b97b4752deffa36fc323bab437fdcfed
#
_cell.length_a   1.000
_cell.length_b   1.000
_cell.length_c   1.000
_cell.angle_alpha   90.00
_cell.angle_beta   90.00
_cell.angle_gamma   90.00
#
_symmetry.space_group_name_H-M   'P 1'
#
loop_
_entity.id
_entity.type
_entity.pdbx_description
1 polymer ?
#
loop_
_entity_poly.entity_id
_entity_poly.type
_entity_poly.pdbx_seq_one_letter_code
_entity_poly.pdbx_strand_id
1 'polypeptide(L)'
;MLAAALKRIDRPITDGEISQLFFESAVRCLCVFELRDPAGDREFLDWMTGTLIDSDAHVFQELWTRKLDFFFNAVVKRAHLIHIMQILLTHEATSTALVSIVLRHFSDRLGELGEQEEQTAVTTIRIFKLAFSAVTTYPDTNEPVLARHLARFIMDSFPMAAKATHPTHYFHLIRALFRAIGSGAGRFELLYKEVLPLLPEMLESLNRQLMAADSLTKDLLVELCLTVPLRLTHLLPHLHYLMQPLVSALQGGPELVSQGLRTLELCIDNLTGEFLDPILKPVLRELMEALHSLLKPLPGSHHHAHTTIRILGKLGGRNRRLLDETPHLEYKDCSDTAATIAVSFSGRGEHVRIGPMARMAAKMLRGGIGNLGEGMAANAYQYLEQTLLVLMNEVCEGS
;
A
#
# COMPACT_ATOMS: atom_id res chain seq x y z
N MET A 1 0.96 45.15 9.42
CA MET A 1 -0.29 45.93 9.40
C MET A 1 -1.52 45.06 9.34
N LEU A 2 -1.66 44.14 8.37
CA LEU A 2 -2.83 43.25 8.26
C LEU A 2 -3.00 42.37 9.51
N ALA A 3 -1.95 41.67 9.96
CA ALA A 3 -1.98 40.85 11.19
C ALA A 3 -2.35 41.65 12.43
N ALA A 4 -1.91 42.92 12.56
CA ALA A 4 -2.27 43.78 13.67
C ALA A 4 -3.71 44.30 13.59
N ALA A 5 -4.24 44.52 12.40
CA ALA A 5 -5.65 44.89 12.19
C ALA A 5 -6.57 43.72 12.47
N LEU A 6 -6.17 42.53 12.15
CA LEU A 6 -6.94 41.30 12.26
C LEU A 6 -6.92 40.76 13.71
N LYS A 7 -5.82 40.95 14.47
CA LYS A 7 -5.78 40.66 15.95
C LYS A 7 -6.79 41.49 16.75
N ARG A 8 -7.43 42.48 16.13
CA ARG A 8 -8.51 43.28 16.76
C ARG A 8 -9.92 42.79 16.49
N ILE A 9 -10.07 41.73 15.68
CA ILE A 9 -11.37 41.09 15.45
C ILE A 9 -11.60 40.07 16.58
N ASP A 10 -12.13 40.56 17.69
CA ASP A 10 -12.48 39.76 18.88
C ASP A 10 -13.81 38.96 18.70
N ARG A 11 -14.39 38.96 17.53
CA ARG A 11 -15.70 38.31 17.27
C ARG A 11 -15.60 37.38 16.07
N PRO A 12 -16.33 36.22 16.12
CA PRO A 12 -16.42 35.33 14.96
C PRO A 12 -16.95 36.10 13.74
N ILE A 13 -16.36 35.82 12.57
CA ILE A 13 -16.83 36.40 11.31
C ILE A 13 -18.16 35.73 10.98
N THR A 14 -19.23 36.52 10.99
CA THR A 14 -20.61 36.09 10.69
C THR A 14 -21.06 36.51 9.28
N ASP A 15 -20.32 37.41 8.64
CA ASP A 15 -20.59 37.90 7.30
C ASP A 15 -19.78 37.15 6.24
N GLY A 16 -20.49 36.55 5.27
CA GLY A 16 -19.86 35.72 4.22
C GLY A 16 -18.99 36.53 3.26
N GLU A 17 -19.31 37.77 2.93
CA GLU A 17 -18.51 38.63 2.05
C GLU A 17 -17.23 39.05 2.74
N ILE A 18 -17.32 39.47 3.99
CA ILE A 18 -16.15 39.83 4.81
C ILE A 18 -15.23 38.62 4.96
N SER A 19 -15.78 37.44 5.22
CA SER A 19 -15.01 36.18 5.31
C SER A 19 -14.25 35.88 4.02
N GLN A 20 -14.89 36.03 2.87
CA GLN A 20 -14.27 35.80 1.56
C GLN A 20 -13.16 36.81 1.27
N LEU A 21 -13.39 38.09 1.51
CA LEU A 21 -12.37 39.13 1.33
C LEU A 21 -11.18 38.95 2.25
N PHE A 22 -11.44 38.58 3.51
CA PHE A 22 -10.41 38.23 4.47
C PHE A 22 -9.54 37.09 3.96
N PHE A 23 -10.18 35.96 3.60
CA PHE A 23 -9.51 34.76 3.14
C PHE A 23 -8.65 35.02 1.89
N GLU A 24 -9.22 35.67 0.87
CA GLU A 24 -8.47 35.99 -0.35
C GLU A 24 -7.28 36.90 -0.07
N SER A 25 -7.47 37.93 0.76
CA SER A 25 -6.39 38.86 1.09
C SER A 25 -5.29 38.19 1.86
N ALA A 26 -5.63 37.33 2.83
CA ALA A 26 -4.65 36.57 3.62
C ALA A 26 -3.86 35.58 2.75
N VAL A 27 -4.53 34.82 1.90
CA VAL A 27 -3.87 33.86 0.98
C VAL A 27 -2.98 34.60 -0.02
N ARG A 28 -3.43 35.73 -0.60
CA ARG A 28 -2.62 36.55 -1.51
C ARG A 28 -1.38 37.10 -0.81
N CYS A 29 -1.52 37.58 0.43
CA CYS A 29 -0.35 38.00 1.21
C CYS A 29 0.65 36.89 1.40
N LEU A 30 0.21 35.70 1.81
CA LEU A 30 1.08 34.53 1.97
C LEU A 30 1.73 34.05 0.66
N CYS A 31 1.10 34.30 -0.50
CA CYS A 31 1.69 34.01 -1.81
C CYS A 31 2.81 34.99 -2.21
N VAL A 32 2.71 36.24 -1.78
CA VAL A 32 3.65 37.32 -2.19
C VAL A 32 4.86 37.39 -1.26
N PHE A 33 4.66 37.18 0.04
CA PHE A 33 5.76 37.20 0.99
C PHE A 33 6.58 35.92 0.85
N GLU A 34 7.79 36.03 0.32
CA GLU A 34 8.80 34.99 0.49
C GLU A 34 9.12 34.93 1.98
N LEU A 35 9.22 33.70 2.50
CA LEU A 35 9.53 33.34 3.90
C LEU A 35 10.84 34.02 4.39
N ARG A 36 10.80 35.35 4.60
CA ARG A 36 11.90 36.08 5.23
C ARG A 36 11.95 35.91 6.74
N ASP A 37 10.81 35.61 7.33
CA ASP A 37 10.66 35.33 8.76
C ASP A 37 9.76 34.10 8.97
N PRO A 38 10.36 32.87 9.04
CA PRO A 38 9.59 31.64 9.22
C PRO A 38 8.74 31.59 10.51
N ALA A 39 9.14 32.32 11.55
CA ALA A 39 8.40 32.39 12.81
C ALA A 39 7.15 33.29 12.67
N GLY A 40 7.30 34.45 12.03
CA GLY A 40 6.19 35.38 11.78
C GLY A 40 5.16 34.79 10.81
N ASP A 41 5.60 34.04 9.80
CA ASP A 41 4.71 33.37 8.85
C ASP A 41 3.89 32.26 9.52
N ARG A 42 4.49 31.50 10.45
CA ARG A 42 3.80 30.49 11.23
C ARG A 42 2.76 31.11 12.16
N GLU A 43 3.12 32.18 12.89
CA GLU A 43 2.19 32.91 13.74
C GLU A 43 1.00 33.47 12.95
N PHE A 44 1.25 33.97 11.73
CA PHE A 44 0.18 34.44 10.85
C PHE A 44 -0.73 33.32 10.36
N LEU A 45 -0.16 32.16 9.99
CA LEU A 45 -0.92 30.97 9.58
C LEU A 45 -1.81 30.46 10.73
N ASP A 46 -1.23 30.33 11.92
CA ASP A 46 -1.95 29.87 13.12
C ASP A 46 -3.11 30.81 13.47
N TRP A 47 -2.85 32.11 13.38
CA TRP A 47 -3.89 33.09 13.62
C TRP A 47 -4.99 33.09 12.53
N MET A 48 -4.63 32.99 11.23
CA MET A 48 -5.58 32.89 10.14
C MET A 48 -6.46 31.64 10.28
N THR A 49 -5.85 30.50 10.60
CA THR A 49 -6.59 29.24 10.80
C THR A 49 -7.48 29.30 12.01
N GLY A 50 -7.04 29.90 13.14
CA GLY A 50 -7.87 30.14 14.32
C GLY A 50 -9.10 30.98 13.98
N THR A 51 -8.92 32.07 13.23
CA THR A 51 -10.05 32.93 12.79
C THR A 51 -11.06 32.17 11.93
N LEU A 52 -10.58 31.25 11.05
CA LEU A 52 -11.46 30.41 10.23
C LEU A 52 -12.19 29.34 11.06
N ILE A 53 -11.55 28.80 12.10
CA ILE A 53 -12.15 27.82 13.01
C ILE A 53 -13.26 28.48 13.84
N ASP A 54 -13.04 29.70 14.29
CA ASP A 54 -13.99 30.45 15.13
C ASP A 54 -15.13 31.08 14.30
N SER A 55 -15.10 30.98 12.97
CA SER A 55 -16.16 31.49 12.11
C SER A 55 -17.47 30.67 12.25
N ASP A 56 -18.60 31.28 11.91
CA ASP A 56 -19.88 30.58 11.85
C ASP A 56 -19.82 29.41 10.86
N ALA A 57 -20.42 28.27 11.23
CA ALA A 57 -20.35 27.04 10.43
C ALA A 57 -20.90 27.20 9.01
N HIS A 58 -21.96 28.00 8.84
CA HIS A 58 -22.55 28.28 7.51
C HIS A 58 -21.60 29.15 6.68
N VAL A 59 -21.04 30.20 7.29
CA VAL A 59 -20.06 31.08 6.65
C VAL A 59 -18.80 30.31 6.24
N PHE A 60 -18.33 29.39 7.09
CA PHE A 60 -17.22 28.50 6.79
C PHE A 60 -17.51 27.61 5.56
N GLN A 61 -18.67 26.96 5.52
CA GLN A 61 -19.08 26.11 4.40
C GLN A 61 -19.21 26.89 3.11
N GLU A 62 -19.84 28.08 3.15
CA GLU A 62 -19.99 28.94 1.99
C GLU A 62 -18.63 29.40 1.46
N LEU A 63 -17.74 29.84 2.35
CA LEU A 63 -16.39 30.27 2.01
C LEU A 63 -15.64 29.18 1.26
N TRP A 64 -15.56 27.98 1.85
CA TRP A 64 -14.79 26.88 1.23
C TRP A 64 -15.44 26.35 -0.04
N THR A 65 -16.76 26.35 -0.14
CA THR A 65 -17.47 25.96 -1.37
C THR A 65 -17.15 26.91 -2.52
N ARG A 66 -17.05 28.22 -2.25
CA ARG A 66 -16.78 29.23 -3.29
C ARG A 66 -15.30 29.44 -3.58
N LYS A 67 -14.42 29.23 -2.59
CA LYS A 67 -13.01 29.62 -2.71
C LYS A 67 -12.03 28.45 -2.75
N LEU A 68 -12.52 27.21 -2.81
CA LEU A 68 -11.66 26.03 -2.88
C LEU A 68 -10.76 26.04 -4.12
N ASP A 69 -11.28 26.41 -5.31
CA ASP A 69 -10.46 26.53 -6.53
C ASP A 69 -9.39 27.60 -6.42
N PHE A 70 -9.75 28.74 -5.86
CA PHE A 70 -8.78 29.82 -5.62
C PHE A 70 -7.66 29.36 -4.69
N PHE A 71 -8.03 28.70 -3.58
CA PHE A 71 -7.07 28.16 -2.64
C PHE A 71 -6.21 27.05 -3.26
N PHE A 72 -6.81 26.13 -3.99
CA PHE A 72 -6.12 25.08 -4.69
C PHE A 72 -5.03 25.61 -5.63
N ASN A 73 -5.37 26.60 -6.45
CA ASN A 73 -4.43 27.28 -7.34
C ASN A 73 -3.31 28.01 -6.58
N ALA A 74 -3.59 28.53 -5.39
CA ALA A 74 -2.57 29.11 -4.53
C ALA A 74 -1.62 28.04 -3.96
N VAL A 75 -2.16 26.87 -3.53
CA VAL A 75 -1.35 25.73 -3.03
C VAL A 75 -0.46 25.15 -4.14
N VAL A 76 -0.95 25.04 -5.38
CA VAL A 76 -0.14 24.59 -6.51
C VAL A 76 1.07 25.50 -6.70
N LYS A 77 0.90 26.83 -6.55
CA LYS A 77 2.00 27.81 -6.65
C LYS A 77 2.89 27.83 -5.42
N ARG A 78 2.33 27.59 -4.23
CA ARG A 78 2.98 27.71 -2.92
C ARG A 78 2.58 26.54 -2.02
N ALA A 79 3.33 25.45 -2.11
CA ALA A 79 2.98 24.17 -1.48
C ALA A 79 2.80 24.23 0.06
N HIS A 80 3.45 25.19 0.75
CA HIS A 80 3.34 25.36 2.20
C HIS A 80 1.93 25.77 2.65
N LEU A 81 1.13 26.42 1.79
CA LEU A 81 -0.24 26.80 2.12
C LEU A 81 -1.15 25.61 2.43
N ILE A 82 -0.77 24.39 2.03
CA ILE A 82 -1.50 23.16 2.34
C ILE A 82 -1.66 22.96 3.86
N HIS A 83 -0.77 23.54 4.67
CA HIS A 83 -0.87 23.46 6.14
C HIS A 83 -2.15 24.10 6.68
N ILE A 84 -2.71 25.12 6.02
CA ILE A 84 -4.02 25.69 6.39
C ILE A 84 -5.09 24.59 6.33
N MET A 85 -5.16 23.85 5.24
CA MET A 85 -6.11 22.77 5.07
C MET A 85 -5.85 21.63 6.07
N GLN A 86 -4.58 21.32 6.33
CA GLN A 86 -4.20 20.31 7.31
C GLN A 86 -4.71 20.65 8.72
N ILE A 87 -4.52 21.87 9.19
CA ILE A 87 -4.99 22.31 10.51
C ILE A 87 -6.51 22.23 10.57
N LEU A 88 -7.22 22.75 9.57
CA LEU A 88 -8.68 22.74 9.53
C LEU A 88 -9.27 21.33 9.45
N LEU A 89 -8.61 20.39 8.77
CA LEU A 89 -9.03 18.99 8.69
C LEU A 89 -8.76 18.21 9.97
N THR A 90 -7.78 18.63 10.77
CA THR A 90 -7.47 18.03 12.08
C THR A 90 -8.22 18.68 13.25
N HIS A 91 -9.04 19.69 12.99
CA HIS A 91 -9.86 20.33 14.01
C HIS A 91 -11.31 19.82 13.96
N GLU A 92 -11.85 19.38 15.10
CA GLU A 92 -13.16 18.72 15.20
C GLU A 92 -14.32 19.54 14.59
N ALA A 93 -14.38 20.83 14.89
CA ALA A 93 -15.48 21.71 14.45
C ALA A 93 -15.53 21.90 12.93
N THR A 94 -14.38 21.85 12.24
CA THR A 94 -14.28 22.17 10.80
C THR A 94 -14.06 20.95 9.93
N SER A 95 -13.57 19.85 10.50
CA SER A 95 -13.14 18.65 9.77
C SER A 95 -14.24 18.11 8.83
N THR A 96 -15.41 17.81 9.37
CA THR A 96 -16.49 17.14 8.61
C THR A 96 -17.02 18.01 7.48
N ALA A 97 -17.19 19.31 7.72
CA ALA A 97 -17.62 20.26 6.70
C ALA A 97 -16.58 20.34 5.56
N LEU A 98 -15.30 20.48 5.91
CA LEU A 98 -14.24 20.59 4.93
C LEU A 98 -14.00 19.28 4.16
N VAL A 99 -14.02 18.11 4.82
CA VAL A 99 -13.96 16.79 4.17
C VAL A 99 -15.07 16.66 3.14
N SER A 100 -16.30 17.02 3.50
CA SER A 100 -17.47 16.94 2.58
C SER A 100 -17.28 17.81 1.34
N ILE A 101 -16.82 19.05 1.52
CA ILE A 101 -16.61 19.99 0.41
C ILE A 101 -15.48 19.50 -0.50
N VAL A 102 -14.35 19.09 0.08
CA VAL A 102 -13.18 18.61 -0.65
C VAL A 102 -13.49 17.33 -1.44
N LEU A 103 -14.08 16.32 -0.81
CA LEU A 103 -14.39 15.07 -1.48
C LEU A 103 -15.40 15.26 -2.61
N ARG A 104 -16.44 16.06 -2.42
CA ARG A 104 -17.41 16.40 -3.47
C ARG A 104 -16.74 17.11 -4.63
N HIS A 105 -15.98 18.17 -4.36
CA HIS A 105 -15.32 18.98 -5.38
C HIS A 105 -14.39 18.16 -6.28
N PHE A 106 -13.52 17.35 -5.69
CA PHE A 106 -12.59 16.53 -6.45
C PHE A 106 -13.24 15.27 -7.03
N SER A 107 -14.32 14.75 -6.42
CA SER A 107 -15.12 13.68 -7.02
C SER A 107 -15.75 14.13 -8.33
N ASP A 108 -16.27 15.36 -8.39
CA ASP A 108 -16.89 15.90 -9.60
C ASP A 108 -15.86 16.16 -10.72
N ARG A 109 -14.61 16.37 -10.36
CA ARG A 109 -13.48 16.59 -11.28
C ARG A 109 -12.54 15.39 -11.42
N LEU A 110 -12.97 14.21 -11.01
CA LEU A 110 -12.13 13.02 -11.05
C LEU A 110 -11.61 12.73 -12.47
N GLY A 111 -12.41 12.99 -13.50
CA GLY A 111 -12.02 12.81 -14.91
C GLY A 111 -10.87 13.70 -15.38
N GLU A 112 -10.63 14.82 -14.72
CA GLU A 112 -9.55 15.75 -15.07
C GLU A 112 -8.19 15.29 -14.53
N LEU A 113 -8.16 14.42 -13.52
CA LEU A 113 -6.96 14.03 -12.79
C LEU A 113 -5.85 13.44 -13.70
N GLY A 114 -6.24 12.64 -14.68
CA GLY A 114 -5.31 12.00 -15.61
C GLY A 114 -4.73 12.92 -16.68
N GLU A 115 -5.29 14.13 -16.84
CA GLU A 115 -4.82 15.14 -17.80
C GLU A 115 -4.09 16.30 -17.09
N GLN A 116 -4.04 16.29 -15.76
CA GLN A 116 -3.34 17.32 -14.99
C GLN A 116 -1.82 17.20 -15.13
N GLU A 117 -1.15 18.35 -15.15
CA GLU A 117 0.30 18.40 -14.99
C GLU A 117 0.72 17.80 -13.64
N GLU A 118 1.91 17.22 -13.58
CA GLU A 118 2.42 16.49 -12.43
C GLU A 118 2.32 17.28 -11.11
N GLN A 119 2.68 18.55 -11.11
CA GLN A 119 2.61 19.40 -9.91
C GLN A 119 1.18 19.58 -9.41
N THR A 120 0.23 19.75 -10.32
CA THR A 120 -1.19 19.91 -10.02
C THR A 120 -1.76 18.58 -9.48
N ALA A 121 -1.45 17.46 -10.15
CA ALA A 121 -1.86 16.12 -9.73
C ALA A 121 -1.30 15.73 -8.36
N VAL A 122 -0.02 16.00 -8.11
CA VAL A 122 0.61 15.78 -6.80
C VAL A 122 -0.10 16.59 -5.72
N THR A 123 -0.47 17.83 -5.99
CA THR A 123 -1.22 18.69 -5.06
C THR A 123 -2.62 18.11 -4.81
N THR A 124 -3.34 17.69 -5.86
CA THR A 124 -4.64 17.04 -5.76
C THR A 124 -4.57 15.80 -4.87
N ILE A 125 -3.59 14.91 -5.11
CA ILE A 125 -3.39 13.69 -4.34
C ILE A 125 -3.02 13.99 -2.88
N ARG A 126 -2.23 15.05 -2.64
CA ARG A 126 -1.91 15.50 -1.27
C ARG A 126 -3.17 15.94 -0.50
N ILE A 127 -4.05 16.69 -1.15
CA ILE A 127 -5.32 17.13 -0.54
C ILE A 127 -6.21 15.91 -0.25
N PHE A 128 -6.31 14.95 -1.17
CA PHE A 128 -7.00 13.69 -0.90
C PHE A 128 -6.43 12.95 0.31
N LYS A 129 -5.09 12.87 0.41
CA LYS A 129 -4.43 12.22 1.56
C LYS A 129 -4.80 12.91 2.87
N LEU A 130 -4.88 14.24 2.89
CA LEU A 130 -5.30 14.98 4.08
C LEU A 130 -6.77 14.70 4.41
N ALA A 131 -7.67 14.71 3.43
CA ALA A 131 -9.07 14.37 3.63
C ALA A 131 -9.24 12.93 4.15
N PHE A 132 -8.52 11.96 3.57
CA PHE A 132 -8.54 10.57 4.05
C PHE A 132 -7.94 10.43 5.46
N SER A 133 -6.90 11.19 5.78
CA SER A 133 -6.34 11.24 7.14
C SER A 133 -7.35 11.80 8.15
N ALA A 134 -8.13 12.80 7.76
CA ALA A 134 -9.20 13.34 8.61
C ALA A 134 -10.30 12.30 8.89
N VAL A 135 -10.56 11.37 7.95
CA VAL A 135 -11.47 10.23 8.18
C VAL A 135 -10.90 9.30 9.25
N THR A 136 -9.58 9.06 9.25
CA THR A 136 -8.95 8.22 10.29
C THR A 136 -8.91 8.89 11.65
N THR A 137 -8.86 10.24 11.69
CA THR A 137 -8.84 11.03 12.94
C THR A 137 -10.22 11.10 13.56
N TYR A 138 -11.26 11.36 12.78
CA TYR A 138 -12.65 11.47 13.22
C TYR A 138 -13.54 10.48 12.46
N PRO A 139 -13.44 9.17 12.74
CA PRO A 139 -14.17 8.15 11.99
C PRO A 139 -15.69 8.33 12.09
N ASP A 140 -16.22 8.58 13.27
CA ASP A 140 -17.68 8.64 13.53
C ASP A 140 -18.40 9.68 12.65
N THR A 141 -17.73 10.79 12.35
CA THR A 141 -18.31 11.90 11.57
C THR A 141 -17.92 11.88 10.11
N ASN A 142 -16.69 11.45 9.79
CA ASN A 142 -16.15 11.55 8.44
C ASN A 142 -16.27 10.26 7.63
N GLU A 143 -16.38 9.08 8.25
CA GLU A 143 -16.59 7.82 7.54
C GLU A 143 -17.85 7.84 6.65
N PRO A 144 -19.03 8.30 7.12
CA PRO A 144 -20.23 8.38 6.29
C PRO A 144 -20.07 9.34 5.10
N VAL A 145 -19.23 10.36 5.24
CA VAL A 145 -18.95 11.32 4.17
C VAL A 145 -18.13 10.66 3.06
N LEU A 146 -17.04 9.96 3.43
CA LEU A 146 -16.20 9.25 2.47
C LEU A 146 -16.96 8.10 1.79
N ALA A 147 -17.77 7.35 2.54
CA ALA A 147 -18.52 6.20 2.04
C ALA A 147 -19.37 6.55 0.80
N ARG A 148 -19.97 7.75 0.77
CA ARG A 148 -20.79 8.22 -0.38
C ARG A 148 -19.99 8.37 -1.68
N HIS A 149 -18.70 8.60 -1.60
CA HIS A 149 -17.83 8.83 -2.76
C HIS A 149 -16.95 7.61 -3.09
N LEU A 150 -16.93 6.61 -2.21
CA LEU A 150 -15.98 5.50 -2.25
C LEU A 150 -16.11 4.67 -3.53
N ALA A 151 -17.33 4.26 -3.87
CA ALA A 151 -17.60 3.49 -5.08
C ALA A 151 -17.13 4.24 -6.33
N ARG A 152 -17.41 5.53 -6.41
CA ARG A 152 -17.00 6.38 -7.53
C ARG A 152 -15.46 6.48 -7.63
N PHE A 153 -14.76 6.73 -6.52
CA PHE A 153 -13.31 6.79 -6.52
C PHE A 153 -12.65 5.48 -6.96
N ILE A 154 -13.20 4.34 -6.57
CA ILE A 154 -12.66 3.04 -6.94
C ILE A 154 -13.03 2.68 -8.37
N MET A 155 -14.32 2.68 -8.70
CA MET A 155 -14.83 2.09 -9.95
C MET A 155 -14.59 2.98 -11.17
N ASP A 156 -14.67 4.30 -11.02
CA ASP A 156 -14.43 5.21 -12.15
C ASP A 156 -12.94 5.41 -12.43
N SER A 157 -12.08 5.27 -11.43
CA SER A 157 -10.64 5.49 -11.61
C SER A 157 -9.99 4.51 -12.58
N PHE A 158 -10.40 3.24 -12.62
CA PHE A 158 -9.81 2.25 -13.52
C PHE A 158 -10.10 2.51 -15.00
N PRO A 159 -11.36 2.73 -15.43
CA PRO A 159 -11.65 3.06 -16.82
C PRO A 159 -11.12 4.44 -17.23
N MET A 160 -11.03 5.40 -16.29
CA MET A 160 -10.42 6.69 -16.55
C MET A 160 -8.90 6.55 -16.72
N ALA A 161 -8.22 5.78 -15.88
CA ALA A 161 -6.79 5.51 -16.02
C ALA A 161 -6.44 4.88 -17.37
N ALA A 162 -7.28 3.97 -17.88
CA ALA A 162 -7.06 3.32 -19.17
C ALA A 162 -7.10 4.27 -20.37
N LYS A 163 -7.70 5.45 -20.21
CA LYS A 163 -7.85 6.46 -21.27
C LYS A 163 -7.00 7.71 -21.05
N ALA A 164 -6.40 7.85 -19.86
CA ALA A 164 -5.70 9.05 -19.45
C ALA A 164 -4.30 9.14 -20.02
N THR A 165 -3.81 10.37 -20.20
CA THR A 165 -2.41 10.65 -20.54
C THR A 165 -1.47 10.24 -19.42
N HIS A 166 -1.91 10.40 -18.15
CA HIS A 166 -1.14 10.05 -16.96
C HIS A 166 -1.92 9.07 -16.05
N PRO A 167 -2.00 7.77 -16.38
CA PRO A 167 -2.77 6.79 -15.61
C PRO A 167 -2.31 6.63 -14.16
N THR A 168 -1.03 6.86 -13.89
CA THR A 168 -0.40 6.76 -12.56
C THR A 168 -1.06 7.66 -11.52
N HIS A 169 -1.63 8.78 -11.90
CA HIS A 169 -2.31 9.70 -10.98
C HIS A 169 -3.51 9.01 -10.30
N TYR A 170 -4.30 8.24 -11.05
CA TYR A 170 -5.41 7.46 -10.50
C TYR A 170 -4.92 6.35 -9.57
N PHE A 171 -3.84 5.67 -9.93
CA PHE A 171 -3.27 4.61 -9.08
C PHE A 171 -2.72 5.18 -7.77
N HIS A 172 -2.13 6.37 -7.79
CA HIS A 172 -1.70 7.06 -6.57
C HIS A 172 -2.88 7.50 -5.69
N LEU A 173 -4.01 7.91 -6.29
CA LEU A 173 -5.24 8.20 -5.56
C LEU A 173 -5.77 6.95 -4.87
N ILE A 174 -5.95 5.84 -5.60
CA ILE A 174 -6.43 4.56 -5.06
C ILE A 174 -5.49 4.05 -3.97
N ARG A 175 -4.17 4.16 -4.16
CA ARG A 175 -3.16 3.82 -3.15
C ARG A 175 -3.35 4.62 -1.87
N ALA A 176 -3.58 5.93 -1.97
CA ALA A 176 -3.83 6.77 -0.82
C ALA A 176 -5.11 6.36 -0.09
N LEU A 177 -6.16 6.05 -0.82
CA LEU A 177 -7.44 5.58 -0.31
C LEU A 177 -7.29 4.22 0.41
N PHE A 178 -6.67 3.23 -0.24
CA PHE A 178 -6.47 1.90 0.35
C PHE A 178 -5.64 1.95 1.63
N ARG A 179 -4.58 2.75 1.64
CA ARG A 179 -3.75 2.94 2.84
C ARG A 179 -4.55 3.59 3.98
N ALA A 180 -5.39 4.57 3.69
CA ALA A 180 -6.22 5.22 4.68
C ALA A 180 -7.23 4.24 5.31
N ILE A 181 -7.97 3.48 4.48
CA ILE A 181 -8.92 2.47 4.96
C ILE A 181 -8.20 1.38 5.73
N GLY A 182 -7.07 0.86 5.21
CA GLY A 182 -6.27 -0.20 5.84
C GLY A 182 -5.67 0.20 7.18
N SER A 183 -5.29 1.49 7.35
CA SER A 183 -4.75 2.01 8.62
C SER A 183 -5.78 2.06 9.74
N GLY A 184 -7.07 2.05 9.41
CA GLY A 184 -8.17 2.08 10.38
C GLY A 184 -8.33 0.81 11.23
N ALA A 185 -7.54 -0.24 10.95
CA ALA A 185 -7.47 -1.48 11.75
C ALA A 185 -8.85 -2.08 12.13
N GLY A 186 -9.81 -2.03 11.21
CA GLY A 186 -11.15 -2.58 11.41
C GLY A 186 -12.15 -1.65 12.10
N ARG A 187 -11.81 -0.36 12.28
CA ARG A 187 -12.74 0.65 12.82
C ARG A 187 -13.80 1.10 11.81
N PHE A 188 -13.53 0.96 10.50
CA PHE A 188 -14.38 1.45 9.43
C PHE A 188 -15.38 0.36 8.99
N GLU A 189 -16.57 0.35 9.60
CA GLU A 189 -17.60 -0.63 9.23
C GLU A 189 -18.32 -0.25 7.93
N LEU A 190 -18.64 1.02 7.75
CA LEU A 190 -19.34 1.51 6.55
C LEU A 190 -18.45 1.39 5.31
N LEU A 191 -17.18 1.82 5.40
CA LEU A 191 -16.27 1.74 4.27
C LEU A 191 -16.03 0.28 3.84
N TYR A 192 -15.86 -0.65 4.79
CA TYR A 192 -15.74 -2.08 4.48
C TYR A 192 -16.99 -2.62 3.80
N LYS A 193 -18.17 -2.22 4.27
CA LYS A 193 -19.46 -2.63 3.69
C LYS A 193 -19.61 -2.14 2.25
N GLU A 194 -19.17 -0.92 1.97
CA GLU A 194 -19.21 -0.33 0.62
C GLU A 194 -18.16 -0.94 -0.33
N VAL A 195 -16.96 -1.28 0.16
CA VAL A 195 -15.90 -1.89 -0.67
C VAL A 195 -16.22 -3.35 -1.02
N LEU A 196 -16.88 -4.08 -0.13
CA LEU A 196 -17.09 -5.52 -0.28
C LEU A 196 -17.78 -5.92 -1.61
N PRO A 197 -18.89 -5.28 -2.02
CA PRO A 197 -19.55 -5.61 -3.28
C PRO A 197 -18.73 -5.22 -4.52
N LEU A 198 -17.78 -4.29 -4.39
CA LEU A 198 -16.93 -3.84 -5.48
C LEU A 198 -15.70 -4.73 -5.69
N LEU A 199 -15.41 -5.60 -4.72
CA LEU A 199 -14.18 -6.39 -4.67
C LEU A 199 -13.90 -7.22 -5.92
N PRO A 200 -14.85 -8.00 -6.47
CA PRO A 200 -14.59 -8.84 -7.64
C PRO A 200 -14.17 -8.01 -8.85
N GLU A 201 -14.93 -6.99 -9.18
CA GLU A 201 -14.68 -6.12 -10.34
C GLU A 201 -13.40 -5.31 -10.16
N MET A 202 -13.14 -4.84 -8.94
CA MET A 202 -11.92 -4.12 -8.58
C MET A 202 -10.67 -5.00 -8.78
N LEU A 203 -10.68 -6.23 -8.25
CA LEU A 203 -9.55 -7.16 -8.39
C LEU A 203 -9.33 -7.57 -9.85
N GLU A 204 -10.40 -7.82 -10.60
CA GLU A 204 -10.32 -8.11 -12.03
C GLU A 204 -9.72 -6.92 -12.80
N SER A 205 -10.17 -5.70 -12.51
CA SER A 205 -9.67 -4.48 -13.15
C SER A 205 -8.19 -4.23 -12.83
N LEU A 206 -7.78 -4.42 -11.57
CA LEU A 206 -6.38 -4.34 -11.15
C LEU A 206 -5.50 -5.36 -11.88
N ASN A 207 -5.93 -6.62 -11.97
CA ASN A 207 -5.18 -7.65 -12.69
C ASN A 207 -5.10 -7.37 -14.18
N ARG A 208 -6.19 -6.89 -14.81
CA ARG A 208 -6.20 -6.49 -16.21
C ARG A 208 -5.22 -5.35 -16.47
N GLN A 209 -5.18 -4.34 -15.62
CA GLN A 209 -4.23 -3.23 -15.70
C GLN A 209 -2.79 -3.72 -15.47
N LEU A 210 -2.57 -4.62 -14.52
CA LEU A 210 -1.26 -5.19 -14.23
C LEU A 210 -0.69 -5.98 -15.44
N MET A 211 -1.53 -6.72 -16.14
CA MET A 211 -1.12 -7.48 -17.33
C MET A 211 -0.77 -6.56 -18.52
N ALA A 212 -1.34 -5.37 -18.59
CA ALA A 212 -1.07 -4.37 -19.62
C ALA A 212 0.01 -3.34 -19.20
N ALA A 213 0.50 -3.41 -17.95
CA ALA A 213 1.37 -2.41 -17.37
C ALA A 213 2.79 -2.44 -17.95
N ASP A 214 3.36 -1.26 -18.12
CA ASP A 214 4.78 -1.08 -18.36
C ASP A 214 5.60 -1.29 -17.06
N SER A 215 6.93 -1.31 -17.19
CA SER A 215 7.82 -1.53 -16.04
C SER A 215 7.71 -0.45 -14.96
N LEU A 216 7.30 0.76 -15.29
CA LEU A 216 7.20 1.89 -14.36
C LEU A 216 5.93 1.83 -13.51
N THR A 217 4.83 1.40 -14.10
CA THR A 217 3.52 1.32 -13.42
C THR A 217 3.29 -0.03 -12.74
N LYS A 218 4.04 -1.06 -13.16
CA LYS A 218 3.89 -2.44 -12.67
C LYS A 218 4.01 -2.53 -11.15
N ASP A 219 5.05 -1.95 -10.57
CA ASP A 219 5.29 -2.01 -9.13
C ASP A 219 4.17 -1.36 -8.32
N LEU A 220 3.63 -0.24 -8.82
CA LEU A 220 2.50 0.44 -8.19
C LEU A 220 1.23 -0.40 -8.23
N LEU A 221 0.94 -1.04 -9.36
CA LEU A 221 -0.22 -1.91 -9.50
C LEU A 221 -0.09 -3.19 -8.66
N VAL A 222 1.10 -3.78 -8.58
CA VAL A 222 1.39 -4.90 -7.68
C VAL A 222 1.12 -4.50 -6.23
N GLU A 223 1.61 -3.33 -5.81
CA GLU A 223 1.33 -2.81 -4.47
C GLU A 223 -0.17 -2.65 -4.23
N LEU A 224 -0.91 -2.10 -5.19
CA LEU A 224 -2.37 -1.94 -5.08
C LEU A 224 -3.09 -3.28 -4.90
N CYS A 225 -2.72 -4.31 -5.67
CA CYS A 225 -3.30 -5.64 -5.53
C CYS A 225 -3.10 -6.22 -4.13
N LEU A 226 -1.92 -5.99 -3.53
CA LEU A 226 -1.57 -6.53 -2.20
C LEU A 226 -2.03 -5.66 -1.04
N THR A 227 -2.45 -4.41 -1.29
CA THR A 227 -2.91 -3.46 -0.26
C THR A 227 -4.42 -3.28 -0.21
N VAL A 228 -5.17 -4.10 -0.94
CA VAL A 228 -6.64 -4.06 -0.88
C VAL A 228 -7.10 -4.11 0.57
N PRO A 229 -7.84 -3.09 1.07
CA PRO A 229 -8.08 -2.89 2.50
C PRO A 229 -9.21 -3.78 3.02
N LEU A 230 -9.07 -5.10 2.86
CA LEU A 230 -10.07 -6.08 3.31
C LEU A 230 -9.42 -7.18 4.14
N ARG A 231 -10.24 -7.77 5.01
CA ARG A 231 -9.82 -8.93 5.81
C ARG A 231 -9.62 -10.14 4.90
N LEU A 232 -8.67 -10.99 5.26
CA LEU A 232 -8.40 -12.24 4.51
C LEU A 232 -9.67 -13.08 4.28
N THR A 233 -10.58 -13.12 5.25
CA THR A 233 -11.85 -13.84 5.14
C THR A 233 -12.71 -13.41 3.96
N HIS A 234 -12.71 -12.13 3.60
CA HIS A 234 -13.46 -11.60 2.48
C HIS A 234 -12.72 -11.81 1.14
N LEU A 235 -11.39 -11.93 1.20
CA LEU A 235 -10.55 -12.19 0.03
C LEU A 235 -10.53 -13.66 -0.38
N LEU A 236 -10.96 -14.58 0.49
CA LEU A 236 -10.90 -16.02 0.22
C LEU A 236 -11.49 -16.45 -1.13
N PRO A 237 -12.71 -16.02 -1.54
CA PRO A 237 -13.27 -16.40 -2.84
C PRO A 237 -12.47 -15.85 -4.03
N HIS A 238 -11.69 -14.80 -3.80
CA HIS A 238 -10.98 -14.04 -4.82
C HIS A 238 -9.46 -14.18 -4.73
N LEU A 239 -8.97 -15.12 -3.90
CA LEU A 239 -7.54 -15.25 -3.58
C LEU A 239 -6.70 -15.54 -4.83
N HIS A 240 -7.28 -16.19 -5.85
CA HIS A 240 -6.61 -16.45 -7.13
C HIS A 240 -6.17 -15.17 -7.85
N TYR A 241 -6.87 -14.04 -7.69
CA TYR A 241 -6.46 -12.76 -8.25
C TYR A 241 -5.19 -12.18 -7.60
N LEU A 242 -4.85 -12.64 -6.39
CA LEU A 242 -3.68 -12.15 -5.65
C LEU A 242 -2.40 -12.95 -5.95
N MET A 243 -2.51 -14.13 -6.54
CA MET A 243 -1.35 -15.02 -6.70
C MET A 243 -0.32 -14.48 -7.67
N GLN A 244 -0.72 -14.01 -8.84
CA GLN A 244 0.20 -13.44 -9.82
C GLN A 244 0.83 -12.12 -9.35
N PRO A 245 0.05 -11.15 -8.78
CA PRO A 245 0.63 -9.99 -8.10
C PRO A 245 1.63 -10.34 -7.00
N LEU A 246 1.35 -11.38 -6.24
CA LEU A 246 2.23 -11.84 -5.15
C LEU A 246 3.58 -12.34 -5.70
N VAL A 247 3.57 -13.15 -6.75
CA VAL A 247 4.80 -13.60 -7.43
C VAL A 247 5.56 -12.39 -8.00
N SER A 248 4.86 -11.46 -8.64
CA SER A 248 5.46 -10.24 -9.16
C SER A 248 6.10 -9.38 -8.06
N ALA A 249 5.47 -9.31 -6.88
CA ALA A 249 6.01 -8.58 -5.72
C ALA A 249 7.33 -9.20 -5.23
N LEU A 250 7.44 -10.53 -5.21
CA LEU A 250 8.66 -11.23 -4.79
C LEU A 250 9.85 -11.02 -5.77
N GLN A 251 9.55 -10.58 -7.00
CA GLN A 251 10.55 -10.25 -8.03
C GLN A 251 10.81 -8.74 -8.12
N GLY A 252 10.08 -7.93 -7.36
CA GLY A 252 10.15 -6.47 -7.36
C GLY A 252 11.21 -5.88 -6.43
N GLY A 253 11.04 -4.60 -6.10
CA GLY A 253 11.91 -3.89 -5.17
C GLY A 253 11.79 -4.39 -3.71
N PRO A 254 12.72 -4.00 -2.81
CA PRO A 254 12.79 -4.53 -1.43
C PRO A 254 11.50 -4.35 -0.62
N GLU A 255 10.78 -3.24 -0.82
CA GLU A 255 9.52 -2.97 -0.13
C GLU A 255 8.41 -3.92 -0.61
N LEU A 256 8.31 -4.15 -1.92
CA LEU A 256 7.35 -5.10 -2.51
C LEU A 256 7.65 -6.53 -2.08
N VAL A 257 8.93 -6.92 -2.08
CA VAL A 257 9.36 -8.24 -1.58
C VAL A 257 8.93 -8.42 -0.12
N SER A 258 9.17 -7.42 0.73
CA SER A 258 8.74 -7.48 2.14
C SER A 258 7.24 -7.64 2.27
N GLN A 259 6.47 -6.94 1.45
CA GLN A 259 5.01 -7.02 1.44
C GLN A 259 4.53 -8.37 0.89
N GLY A 260 5.10 -8.84 -0.22
CA GLY A 260 4.79 -10.14 -0.81
C GLY A 260 5.05 -11.29 0.15
N LEU A 261 6.22 -11.31 0.80
CA LEU A 261 6.56 -12.32 1.81
C LEU A 261 5.59 -12.31 2.99
N ARG A 262 5.23 -11.12 3.49
CA ARG A 262 4.26 -10.97 4.58
C ARG A 262 2.87 -11.47 4.17
N THR A 263 2.41 -11.15 2.98
CA THR A 263 1.11 -11.59 2.46
C THR A 263 1.08 -13.10 2.25
N LEU A 264 2.14 -13.67 1.68
CA LEU A 264 2.28 -15.11 1.49
C LEU A 264 2.29 -15.85 2.83
N GLU A 265 3.08 -15.38 3.79
CA GLU A 265 3.14 -15.96 5.12
C GLU A 265 1.77 -15.91 5.82
N LEU A 266 1.05 -14.79 5.72
CA LEU A 266 -0.30 -14.65 6.25
C LEU A 266 -1.27 -15.68 5.64
N CYS A 267 -1.18 -15.91 4.33
CA CYS A 267 -1.99 -16.93 3.66
C CYS A 267 -1.66 -18.34 4.16
N ILE A 268 -0.37 -18.68 4.27
CA ILE A 268 0.09 -20.00 4.72
C ILE A 268 -0.31 -20.27 6.16
N ASP A 269 -0.23 -19.26 7.04
CA ASP A 269 -0.51 -19.40 8.46
C ASP A 269 -2.01 -19.53 8.77
N ASN A 270 -2.86 -18.93 7.94
CA ASN A 270 -4.29 -18.87 8.21
C ASN A 270 -5.14 -19.78 7.32
N LEU A 271 -4.57 -20.39 6.28
CA LEU A 271 -5.31 -21.23 5.35
C LEU A 271 -4.77 -22.67 5.37
N THR A 272 -5.70 -23.62 5.27
CA THR A 272 -5.34 -25.03 5.15
C THR A 272 -4.69 -25.32 3.80
N GLY A 273 -3.83 -26.33 3.75
CA GLY A 273 -3.22 -26.78 2.50
C GLY A 273 -4.25 -27.17 1.45
N GLU A 274 -5.31 -27.88 1.82
CA GLU A 274 -6.39 -28.29 0.92
C GLU A 274 -7.05 -27.10 0.20
N PHE A 275 -7.15 -25.95 0.86
CA PHE A 275 -7.72 -24.74 0.27
C PHE A 275 -6.68 -23.95 -0.55
N LEU A 276 -5.47 -23.78 0.00
CA LEU A 276 -4.46 -22.89 -0.60
C LEU A 276 -3.71 -23.56 -1.78
N ASP A 277 -3.43 -24.86 -1.71
CA ASP A 277 -2.60 -25.56 -2.69
C ASP A 277 -3.19 -25.54 -4.12
N PRO A 278 -4.50 -25.75 -4.33
CA PRO A 278 -5.11 -25.60 -5.65
C PRO A 278 -4.99 -24.18 -6.21
N ILE A 279 -5.02 -23.18 -5.35
CA ILE A 279 -4.91 -21.76 -5.75
C ILE A 279 -3.47 -21.39 -6.10
N LEU A 280 -2.50 -21.95 -5.39
CA LEU A 280 -1.07 -21.77 -5.67
C LEU A 280 -0.59 -22.56 -6.90
N LYS A 281 -1.21 -23.69 -7.22
CA LYS A 281 -0.78 -24.61 -8.28
C LYS A 281 -0.47 -23.91 -9.62
N PRO A 282 -1.29 -22.97 -10.13
CA PRO A 282 -1.01 -22.28 -11.39
C PRO A 282 0.28 -21.46 -11.41
N VAL A 283 0.64 -20.88 -10.25
CA VAL A 283 1.81 -19.98 -10.10
C VAL A 283 2.95 -20.62 -9.32
N LEU A 284 2.81 -21.89 -8.92
CA LEU A 284 3.73 -22.55 -7.99
C LEU A 284 5.18 -22.52 -8.48
N ARG A 285 5.41 -22.77 -9.76
CA ARG A 285 6.76 -22.76 -10.36
C ARG A 285 7.40 -21.39 -10.21
N GLU A 286 6.71 -20.35 -10.66
CA GLU A 286 7.22 -18.98 -10.62
C GLU A 286 7.39 -18.51 -9.16
N LEU A 287 6.46 -18.90 -8.28
CA LEU A 287 6.55 -18.63 -6.84
C LEU A 287 7.80 -19.26 -6.22
N MET A 288 8.06 -20.54 -6.53
CA MET A 288 9.23 -21.24 -6.00
C MET A 288 10.53 -20.68 -6.56
N GLU A 289 10.58 -20.32 -7.85
CA GLU A 289 11.72 -19.65 -8.46
C GLU A 289 12.00 -18.29 -7.82
N ALA A 290 10.96 -17.49 -7.56
CA ALA A 290 11.07 -16.20 -6.90
C ALA A 290 11.56 -16.35 -5.43
N LEU A 291 10.96 -17.24 -4.65
CA LEU A 291 11.41 -17.52 -3.28
C LEU A 291 12.87 -18.02 -3.27
N HIS A 292 13.23 -18.87 -4.20
CA HIS A 292 14.58 -19.39 -4.30
C HIS A 292 15.62 -18.30 -4.64
N SER A 293 15.23 -17.33 -5.47
CA SER A 293 16.09 -16.18 -5.77
C SER A 293 16.39 -15.31 -4.55
N LEU A 294 15.43 -15.20 -3.63
CA LEU A 294 15.56 -14.42 -2.39
C LEU A 294 16.46 -15.06 -1.34
N LEU A 295 16.82 -16.34 -1.51
CA LEU A 295 17.79 -17.02 -0.65
C LEU A 295 19.26 -16.61 -0.94
N LYS A 296 19.50 -15.94 -2.09
CA LYS A 296 20.84 -15.44 -2.41
C LYS A 296 21.19 -14.32 -1.43
N PRO A 297 22.33 -14.41 -0.73
CA PRO A 297 22.75 -13.37 0.18
C PRO A 297 23.10 -12.11 -0.61
N LEU A 298 22.23 -11.15 -0.60
CA LEU A 298 22.49 -9.79 -1.08
C LEU A 298 22.91 -8.94 0.14
N PRO A 299 23.85 -8.02 -0.01
CA PRO A 299 24.17 -7.07 1.06
C PRO A 299 22.90 -6.35 1.51
N GLY A 300 22.56 -6.46 2.80
CA GLY A 300 21.39 -5.79 3.39
C GLY A 300 20.04 -6.53 3.31
N SER A 301 19.95 -7.70 2.67
CA SER A 301 18.67 -8.44 2.50
C SER A 301 18.53 -9.69 3.39
N HIS A 302 19.31 -9.81 4.46
CA HIS A 302 19.23 -10.97 5.37
C HIS A 302 17.84 -11.23 5.93
N HIS A 303 17.04 -10.18 6.15
CA HIS A 303 15.68 -10.31 6.64
C HIS A 303 14.76 -11.02 5.63
N HIS A 304 14.88 -10.73 4.35
CA HIS A 304 14.09 -11.42 3.32
C HIS A 304 14.46 -12.90 3.24
N ALA A 305 15.74 -13.24 3.24
CA ALA A 305 16.20 -14.62 3.20
C ALA A 305 15.69 -15.44 4.40
N HIS A 306 15.73 -14.87 5.61
CA HIS A 306 15.21 -15.51 6.81
C HIS A 306 13.70 -15.80 6.73
N THR A 307 12.90 -14.80 6.31
CA THR A 307 11.46 -14.97 6.13
C THR A 307 11.16 -15.98 5.03
N THR A 308 11.94 -15.96 3.94
CA THR A 308 11.79 -16.91 2.82
C THR A 308 12.05 -18.34 3.26
N ILE A 309 13.09 -18.61 4.04
CA ILE A 309 13.38 -19.95 4.59
C ILE A 309 12.22 -20.44 5.45
N ARG A 310 11.67 -19.58 6.29
CA ARG A 310 10.52 -19.90 7.13
C ARG A 310 9.28 -20.26 6.31
N ILE A 311 9.00 -19.49 5.24
CA ILE A 311 7.89 -19.75 4.32
C ILE A 311 8.09 -21.08 3.59
N LEU A 312 9.28 -21.35 3.06
CA LEU A 312 9.59 -22.61 2.39
C LEU A 312 9.40 -23.80 3.31
N GLY A 313 9.84 -23.69 4.59
CA GLY A 313 9.61 -24.73 5.60
C GLY A 313 8.13 -24.99 5.86
N LYS A 314 7.29 -23.94 5.87
CA LYS A 314 5.83 -24.07 6.03
C LYS A 314 5.17 -24.65 4.79
N LEU A 315 5.62 -24.31 3.59
CA LEU A 315 5.10 -24.83 2.32
C LEU A 315 5.41 -26.32 2.12
N GLY A 316 6.58 -26.77 2.58
CA GLY A 316 6.97 -28.19 2.55
C GLY A 316 6.40 -29.03 3.70
N GLY A 317 5.53 -28.45 4.57
CA GLY A 317 5.00 -29.17 5.75
C GLY A 317 4.06 -30.33 5.40
N ARG A 318 3.92 -31.27 6.34
CA ARG A 318 3.14 -32.54 6.19
C ARG A 318 1.71 -32.38 5.68
N ASN A 319 1.09 -31.23 5.91
CA ASN A 319 -0.30 -30.95 5.51
C ASN A 319 -0.42 -30.35 4.11
N ARG A 320 0.71 -30.19 3.38
CA ARG A 320 0.73 -29.57 2.05
C ARG A 320 1.30 -30.54 1.04
N ARG A 321 0.45 -31.01 0.14
CA ARG A 321 0.82 -31.88 -0.96
C ARG A 321 0.86 -31.07 -2.26
N LEU A 322 1.93 -30.31 -2.44
CA LEU A 322 2.15 -29.52 -3.65
C LEU A 322 2.64 -30.37 -4.85
N LEU A 323 3.01 -31.63 -4.59
CA LEU A 323 3.53 -32.57 -5.56
C LEU A 323 2.52 -33.68 -5.79
N ASP A 324 2.13 -33.88 -7.03
CA ASP A 324 1.24 -34.97 -7.44
C ASP A 324 2.01 -36.30 -7.62
N GLU A 325 3.34 -36.26 -7.69
CA GLU A 325 4.21 -37.41 -7.95
C GLU A 325 5.36 -37.50 -6.94
N THR A 326 5.75 -38.71 -6.62
CA THR A 326 6.87 -38.98 -5.71
C THR A 326 8.18 -38.51 -6.33
N PRO A 327 8.98 -37.68 -5.62
CA PRO A 327 10.27 -37.27 -6.15
C PRO A 327 11.26 -38.43 -6.22
N HIS A 328 11.94 -38.57 -7.34
CA HIS A 328 13.09 -39.47 -7.45
C HIS A 328 14.36 -38.76 -6.95
N LEU A 329 15.00 -39.36 -5.95
CA LEU A 329 16.31 -38.94 -5.44
C LEU A 329 17.41 -39.66 -6.24
N GLU A 330 18.14 -38.88 -7.05
CA GLU A 330 19.39 -39.40 -7.64
C GLU A 330 20.58 -38.95 -6.78
N TYR A 331 21.21 -39.94 -6.15
CA TYR A 331 22.47 -39.75 -5.45
C TYR A 331 23.63 -39.91 -6.46
N LYS A 332 24.35 -38.84 -6.73
CA LYS A 332 25.60 -38.85 -7.48
C LYS A 332 26.73 -38.71 -6.48
N ASP A 333 27.46 -39.80 -6.32
CA ASP A 333 28.75 -39.78 -5.59
C ASP A 333 29.78 -39.05 -6.44
N CYS A 334 29.98 -37.77 -6.14
CA CYS A 334 31.07 -37.00 -6.76
C CYS A 334 32.25 -37.09 -5.80
N SER A 335 33.22 -37.89 -6.17
CA SER A 335 34.47 -38.14 -5.44
C SER A 335 35.35 -36.92 -5.22
N ASP A 336 35.02 -35.79 -5.85
CA ASP A 336 35.74 -34.51 -5.65
C ASP A 336 34.73 -33.38 -5.39
N THR A 337 34.61 -33.02 -4.13
CA THR A 337 33.93 -31.82 -3.62
C THR A 337 32.40 -31.80 -3.61
N ALA A 338 31.84 -31.98 -2.43
CA ALA A 338 30.47 -31.69 -2.02
C ALA A 338 29.39 -32.50 -2.76
N ALA A 339 28.85 -33.51 -2.06
CA ALA A 339 27.64 -34.23 -2.47
C ALA A 339 26.55 -33.24 -2.97
N THR A 340 26.18 -33.37 -4.22
CA THR A 340 25.10 -32.59 -4.80
C THR A 340 23.87 -33.50 -4.83
N ILE A 341 22.95 -33.31 -3.90
CA ILE A 341 21.66 -33.97 -3.96
C ILE A 341 20.84 -33.26 -5.05
N ALA A 342 20.57 -33.95 -6.14
CA ALA A 342 19.63 -33.49 -7.14
C ALA A 342 18.33 -34.27 -6.96
N VAL A 343 17.24 -33.58 -6.69
CA VAL A 343 15.90 -34.18 -6.68
C VAL A 343 15.29 -33.93 -8.05
N SER A 344 15.00 -34.99 -8.78
CA SER A 344 14.26 -34.91 -10.03
C SER A 344 12.84 -35.45 -9.80
N PHE A 345 11.85 -34.71 -10.30
CA PHE A 345 10.45 -35.12 -10.24
C PHE A 345 10.13 -35.87 -11.54
N SER A 346 9.76 -37.16 -11.43
CA SER A 346 9.41 -37.96 -12.61
C SER A 346 7.99 -37.59 -13.07
N GLY A 347 7.85 -37.28 -14.36
CA GLY A 347 6.54 -37.16 -15.00
C GLY A 347 6.44 -36.06 -16.06
N ARG A 348 7.14 -34.93 -15.98
CA ARG A 348 7.03 -33.82 -16.96
C ARG A 348 8.34 -33.12 -17.33
N GLY A 349 9.47 -33.73 -17.06
CA GLY A 349 10.79 -33.16 -17.46
C GLY A 349 11.20 -31.85 -16.76
N GLU A 350 10.49 -31.44 -15.70
CA GLU A 350 10.80 -30.25 -14.95
C GLU A 350 11.58 -30.62 -13.68
N HIS A 351 12.82 -30.15 -13.59
CA HIS A 351 13.70 -30.46 -12.47
C HIS A 351 13.72 -29.27 -11.48
N VAL A 352 13.17 -29.48 -10.30
CA VAL A 352 13.46 -28.56 -9.16
C VAL A 352 14.79 -28.99 -8.55
N ARG A 353 15.83 -28.19 -8.76
CA ARG A 353 17.18 -28.50 -8.23
C ARG A 353 17.27 -28.08 -6.77
N ILE A 354 17.16 -29.01 -5.83
CA ILE A 354 17.45 -28.79 -4.41
C ILE A 354 18.97 -28.58 -4.15
N GLY A 355 19.84 -29.03 -5.05
CA GLY A 355 21.29 -28.83 -4.95
C GLY A 355 21.74 -27.37 -4.74
N PRO A 356 21.15 -26.36 -5.37
CA PRO A 356 21.43 -24.97 -5.06
C PRO A 356 20.95 -24.55 -3.65
N MET A 357 19.82 -25.07 -3.15
CA MET A 357 19.32 -24.81 -1.80
C MET A 357 20.23 -25.41 -0.75
N ALA A 358 20.61 -26.68 -0.90
CA ALA A 358 21.52 -27.34 0.05
C ALA A 358 22.91 -26.69 0.06
N ARG A 359 23.43 -26.30 -1.12
CA ARG A 359 24.70 -25.57 -1.22
C ARG A 359 24.64 -24.19 -0.59
N MET A 360 23.53 -23.48 -0.77
CA MET A 360 23.34 -22.17 -0.17
C MET A 360 23.13 -22.26 1.34
N ALA A 361 22.34 -23.23 1.79
CA ALA A 361 22.20 -23.55 3.19
C ALA A 361 23.56 -23.86 3.83
N ALA A 362 24.35 -24.71 3.19
CA ALA A 362 25.71 -25.01 3.66
C ALA A 362 26.66 -23.81 3.60
N LYS A 363 26.49 -22.90 2.62
CA LYS A 363 27.27 -21.68 2.52
C LYS A 363 26.86 -20.63 3.56
N MET A 364 25.56 -20.50 3.84
CA MET A 364 25.05 -19.68 4.95
C MET A 364 25.56 -20.21 6.30
N LEU A 365 25.57 -21.51 6.47
CA LEU A 365 26.09 -22.17 7.67
C LEU A 365 27.62 -21.95 7.85
N ARG A 366 28.38 -21.97 6.76
CA ARG A 366 29.85 -21.81 6.83
C ARG A 366 30.35 -20.37 6.83
N GLY A 367 29.63 -19.45 6.16
CA GLY A 367 30.12 -18.10 5.93
C GLY A 367 29.37 -16.98 6.63
N GLY A 368 28.11 -17.23 7.06
CA GLY A 368 27.22 -16.21 7.64
C GLY A 368 27.15 -16.21 9.16
N ILE A 369 27.56 -17.31 9.79
CA ILE A 369 27.42 -17.49 11.26
C ILE A 369 28.31 -16.52 12.02
N GLY A 370 29.44 -16.13 11.49
CA GLY A 370 30.38 -15.21 12.16
C GLY A 370 29.88 -13.76 12.26
N ASN A 371 28.87 -13.37 11.50
CA ASN A 371 28.37 -11.98 11.42
C ASN A 371 26.91 -11.82 11.87
N LEU A 372 26.22 -12.91 12.18
CA LEU A 372 24.85 -12.88 12.71
C LEU A 372 24.93 -12.99 14.23
N GLY A 373 24.24 -12.10 14.96
CA GLY A 373 24.09 -12.23 16.40
C GLY A 373 23.55 -13.62 16.79
N GLU A 374 23.99 -14.16 17.92
CA GLU A 374 23.74 -15.55 18.33
C GLU A 374 22.27 -16.00 18.22
N GLY A 375 21.30 -15.12 18.52
CA GLY A 375 19.87 -15.42 18.41
C GLY A 375 19.36 -15.58 16.98
N MET A 376 19.88 -14.83 16.03
CA MET A 376 19.47 -14.94 14.62
C MET A 376 20.10 -16.17 13.95
N ALA A 377 21.31 -16.54 14.32
CA ALA A 377 21.97 -17.75 13.84
C ALA A 377 21.24 -19.01 14.32
N ALA A 378 20.81 -19.06 15.58
CA ALA A 378 20.05 -20.18 16.14
C ALA A 378 18.69 -20.36 15.44
N ASN A 379 17.96 -19.26 15.17
CA ASN A 379 16.68 -19.31 14.46
C ASN A 379 16.85 -19.76 13.00
N ALA A 380 17.85 -19.24 12.29
CA ALA A 380 18.14 -19.65 10.91
C ALA A 380 18.51 -21.15 10.85
N TYR A 381 19.24 -21.64 11.81
CA TYR A 381 19.59 -23.06 11.96
C TYR A 381 18.34 -23.92 12.17
N GLN A 382 17.48 -23.53 13.09
CA GLN A 382 16.25 -24.25 13.41
C GLN A 382 15.30 -24.35 12.21
N TYR A 383 15.12 -23.27 11.46
CA TYR A 383 14.28 -23.27 10.26
C TYR A 383 14.89 -24.06 9.11
N LEU A 384 16.19 -24.02 8.96
CA LEU A 384 16.92 -24.79 7.95
C LEU A 384 16.81 -26.28 8.24
N GLU A 385 17.03 -26.69 9.51
CA GLU A 385 16.90 -28.06 9.99
C GLU A 385 15.47 -28.56 9.80
N GLN A 386 14.45 -27.76 10.16
CA GLN A 386 13.04 -28.10 9.94
C GLN A 386 12.73 -28.24 8.44
N THR A 387 13.23 -27.36 7.59
CA THR A 387 13.02 -27.44 6.13
C THR A 387 13.66 -28.70 5.55
N LEU A 388 14.88 -29.03 5.96
CA LEU A 388 15.58 -30.24 5.52
C LEU A 388 14.91 -31.51 6.04
N LEU A 389 14.47 -31.52 7.31
CA LEU A 389 13.77 -32.66 7.92
C LEU A 389 12.40 -32.89 7.24
N VAL A 390 11.66 -31.84 6.92
CA VAL A 390 10.40 -31.94 6.19
C VAL A 390 10.63 -32.50 4.78
N LEU A 391 11.60 -31.97 4.05
CA LEU A 391 11.98 -32.49 2.73
C LEU A 391 12.42 -33.94 2.78
N MET A 392 13.19 -34.35 3.80
CA MET A 392 13.64 -35.73 3.99
C MET A 392 12.48 -36.65 4.39
N ASN A 393 11.57 -36.21 5.25
CA ASN A 393 10.44 -37.03 5.69
C ASN A 393 9.43 -37.25 4.56
N GLU A 394 9.15 -36.25 3.73
CA GLU A 394 8.26 -36.42 2.55
C GLU A 394 8.85 -37.38 1.52
N VAL A 395 10.16 -37.39 1.40
CA VAL A 395 10.86 -38.36 0.53
C VAL A 395 10.80 -39.78 1.11
N CYS A 396 10.87 -39.93 2.45
CA CYS A 396 10.83 -41.25 3.11
C CYS A 396 9.42 -41.84 3.30
N GLU A 397 8.38 -40.99 3.45
CA GLU A 397 6.99 -41.46 3.59
C GLU A 397 6.30 -41.71 2.23
N GLY A 398 6.87 -41.31 1.12
CA GLY A 398 6.41 -41.57 -0.25
C GLY A 398 6.98 -42.86 -0.88
N SER A 399 7.85 -43.55 -0.19
CA SER A 399 8.39 -44.86 -0.56
C SER A 399 7.75 -45.96 0.29
#